data_9bf7e3aeec82d7c6aec678a590bf9e45
#
_entry.id   9bf7e3aeec82d7c6aec678a590bf9e45
#
_cell.length_a   1.000
_cell.length_b   1.000
_cell.length_c   1.000
_cell.angle_alpha   90.00
_cell.angle_beta   90.00
_cell.angle_gamma   90.00
#
_symmetry.space_group_name_H-M   'P 1'
#
loop_
_entity.id
_entity.type
_entity.pdbx_description
1 polymer ?
#
loop_
_entity_poly.entity_id
_entity_poly.type
_entity_poly.pdbx_seq_one_letter_code
_entity_poly.pdbx_strand_id
1 'polypeptide(L)' 'MAEIKFLVEGIVCTGCAMDMENVLLDMDGIEEASVNFSDGVFSITYNPIEIDRKTITKKVKNLGFKTKILTG' A
#
# COMPACT_ATOMS: atom_id res chain seq x y z
N MET A 1 3.45 12.24 10.80
CA MET A 1 3.00 11.30 9.74
C MET A 1 3.52 9.92 10.02
N ALA A 2 2.72 8.90 9.78
CA ALA A 2 3.14 7.51 9.95
C ALA A 2 3.46 6.90 8.60
N GLU A 3 4.29 5.88 8.60
CA GLU A 3 4.65 5.17 7.39
C GLU A 3 4.47 3.68 7.61
N ILE A 4 3.97 3.00 6.59
CA ILE A 4 3.85 1.55 6.60
C ILE A 4 4.52 1.00 5.34
N LYS A 5 5.25 -0.10 5.51
CA LYS A 5 5.86 -0.82 4.39
C LYS A 5 5.35 -2.25 4.40
N PHE A 6 4.95 -2.72 3.25
CA PHE A 6 4.48 -4.10 3.13
C PHE A 6 4.90 -4.70 1.80
N LEU A 7 5.11 -6.02 1.83
CA LEU A 7 5.44 -6.79 0.64
C LEU A 7 4.15 -7.29 0.02
N VAL A 8 4.00 -7.10 -1.28
CA VAL A 8 2.85 -7.62 -2.02
C VAL A 8 3.33 -8.78 -2.90
N GLU A 9 2.79 -9.96 -2.63
CA GLU A 9 3.12 -11.15 -3.41
C GLU A 9 2.23 -11.21 -4.66
N GLY A 10 2.78 -11.74 -5.73
CA GLY A 10 2.01 -11.95 -6.95
C GLY A 10 1.90 -10.77 -7.88
N ILE A 11 2.61 -9.68 -7.60
CA ILE A 11 2.71 -8.58 -8.55
C ILE A 11 3.61 -9.02 -9.69
N VAL A 12 3.03 -9.19 -10.87
CA VAL A 12 3.75 -9.66 -12.04
C VAL A 12 3.86 -8.61 -13.14
N CYS A 13 3.19 -7.47 -12.97
CA CYS A 13 3.24 -6.40 -13.96
C CYS A 13 3.20 -5.02 -13.31
N THR A 14 3.79 -4.05 -14.01
CA THR A 14 3.82 -2.67 -13.52
C THR A 14 2.42 -2.04 -13.49
N GLY A 15 1.54 -2.44 -14.39
CA GLY A 15 0.17 -1.94 -14.43
C GLY A 15 -0.61 -2.24 -13.16
N CYS A 16 -0.46 -3.44 -12.63
CA CYS A 16 -1.11 -3.82 -11.38
C CYS A 16 -0.62 -2.99 -10.21
N ALA A 17 0.69 -2.77 -10.15
CA ALA A 17 1.29 -1.97 -9.09
C ALA A 17 0.84 -0.51 -9.17
N MET A 18 0.77 0.04 -10.37
CA MET A 18 0.30 1.41 -10.58
C MET A 18 -1.17 1.56 -10.20
N ASP A 19 -2.00 0.59 -10.53
CA ASP A 19 -3.41 0.61 -10.15
C ASP A 19 -3.55 0.62 -8.62
N MET A 20 -2.78 -0.22 -7.94
CA MET A 20 -2.80 -0.27 -6.49
C MET A 20 -2.34 1.06 -5.87
N GLU A 21 -1.27 1.64 -6.42
CA GLU A 21 -0.79 2.93 -5.97
C GLU A 21 -1.85 4.01 -6.12
N ASN A 22 -2.52 4.05 -7.28
CA ASN A 22 -3.58 5.01 -7.52
C ASN A 22 -4.76 4.83 -6.57
N VAL A 23 -5.16 3.60 -6.31
CA VAL A 23 -6.25 3.31 -5.38
C VAL A 23 -5.89 3.78 -3.97
N LEU A 24 -4.65 3.55 -3.55
CA LEU A 24 -4.20 3.98 -2.23
C LEU A 24 -4.12 5.49 -2.14
N LEU A 25 -3.62 6.16 -3.17
CA LEU A 25 -3.54 7.62 -3.19
C LEU A 25 -4.92 8.28 -3.17
N ASP A 26 -5.94 7.59 -3.68
CA ASP A 26 -7.30 8.09 -3.70
C ASP A 26 -7.99 7.96 -2.34
N MET A 27 -7.40 7.25 -1.40
CA MET A 27 -7.96 7.10 -0.06
C MET A 27 -7.67 8.33 0.79
N ASP A 28 -8.67 8.75 1.57
CA ASP A 28 -8.52 9.86 2.50
C ASP A 28 -7.49 9.49 3.57
N GLY A 29 -6.60 10.41 3.88
CA GLY A 29 -5.57 10.20 4.89
C GLY A 29 -4.25 9.67 4.34
N ILE A 30 -4.20 9.27 3.09
CA ILE A 30 -2.95 8.85 2.44
C ILE A 30 -2.24 10.08 1.89
N GLU A 31 -1.02 10.32 2.36
CA GLU A 31 -0.20 11.43 1.89
C GLU A 31 0.62 11.05 0.68
N GLU A 32 1.20 9.86 0.70
CA GLU A 32 2.07 9.40 -0.35
C GLU A 32 2.03 7.89 -0.45
N ALA A 33 2.14 7.38 -1.66
CA ALA A 33 2.24 5.95 -1.93
C ALA A 33 3.33 5.73 -2.97
N SER A 34 4.16 4.75 -2.72
CA SER A 34 5.27 4.44 -3.61
C SER A 34 5.46 2.93 -3.65
N VAL A 35 5.98 2.44 -4.75
CA VAL A 35 6.22 1.01 -4.94
C VAL A 35 7.64 0.77 -5.43
N ASN A 36 8.29 -0.23 -4.84
CA ASN A 36 9.58 -0.70 -5.30
C ASN A 36 9.37 -2.00 -6.08
N PHE A 37 9.50 -1.92 -7.40
CA PHE A 37 9.26 -3.08 -8.27
C PHE A 37 10.30 -4.19 -8.09
N SER A 38 11.52 -3.82 -7.68
CA SER A 38 12.59 -4.80 -7.48
C SER A 38 12.26 -5.77 -6.34
N ASP A 39 11.69 -5.27 -5.27
CA ASP A 39 11.41 -6.05 -4.08
C ASP A 39 9.92 -6.37 -3.90
N GLY A 40 9.05 -5.70 -4.67
CA GLY A 40 7.61 -5.82 -4.49
C GLY A 40 7.11 -5.16 -3.21
N VAL A 41 7.86 -4.19 -2.70
CA VAL A 41 7.55 -3.51 -1.45
C VAL A 41 6.82 -2.20 -1.71
N PHE A 42 5.72 -2.00 -1.02
CA PHE A 42 4.98 -0.74 -1.05
C PHE A 42 5.29 0.07 0.20
N SER A 43 5.56 1.35 -0.01
CA SER A 43 5.78 2.31 1.07
C SER A 43 4.64 3.32 1.04
N ILE A 44 3.92 3.43 2.14
CA ILE A 44 2.75 4.31 2.24
C ILE A 44 2.98 5.27 3.40
N THR A 45 2.85 6.55 3.13
CA THR A 45 2.87 7.59 4.17
C THR A 45 1.43 8.06 4.37
N TYR A 46 0.97 8.02 5.58
CA TYR A 46 -0.42 8.33 5.89
C TYR A 46 -0.55 9.14 7.17
N ASN A 47 -1.70 9.77 7.34
CA ASN A 47 -2.04 10.48 8.57
C ASN A 47 -2.74 9.52 9.53
N PRO A 48 -2.11 9.13 10.65
CA PRO A 48 -2.70 8.14 11.57
C PRO A 48 -3.96 8.62 12.27
N ILE A 49 -4.25 9.91 12.20
CA ILE A 49 -5.48 10.48 12.76
C ILE A 49 -6.66 10.22 11.82
N GLU A 50 -6.43 10.27 10.51
CA GLU A 50 -7.48 10.11 9.51
C GLU A 50 -7.68 8.65 9.08
N ILE A 51 -6.60 7.88 9.03
CA ILE A 51 -6.66 6.50 8.56
C ILE A 51 -5.66 5.66 9.36
N ASP A 52 -5.98 4.40 9.59
CA ASP A 52 -5.07 3.49 10.27
C ASP A 52 -4.51 2.45 9.29
N ARG A 53 -3.44 1.77 9.72
CA ARG A 53 -2.78 0.76 8.89
C ARG A 53 -3.70 -0.42 8.59
N LYS A 54 -4.61 -0.74 9.48
CA LYS A 54 -5.56 -1.83 9.27
C LYS A 54 -6.47 -1.54 8.07
N THR A 55 -6.92 -0.31 7.95
CA THR A 55 -7.75 0.12 6.83
C THR A 55 -6.99 -0.01 5.52
N ILE A 56 -5.73 0.43 5.51
CA ILE A 56 -4.87 0.33 4.33
C ILE A 56 -4.68 -1.14 3.94
N THR A 57 -4.32 -1.98 4.89
CA THR A 57 -4.07 -3.40 4.64
C THR A 57 -5.34 -4.10 4.15
N LYS A 58 -6.48 -3.78 4.76
CA LYS A 58 -7.75 -4.35 4.37
C LYS A 58 -8.12 -3.97 2.93
N LYS A 59 -7.86 -2.72 2.55
CA LYS A 59 -8.11 -2.26 1.19
C LYS A 59 -7.28 -3.05 0.18
N VAL A 60 -6.01 -3.24 0.48
CA VAL A 60 -5.13 -4.00 -0.40
C VAL A 60 -5.58 -5.44 -0.52
N LYS A 61 -5.99 -6.07 0.58
CA LYS A 61 -6.54 -7.43 0.56
C LYS A 61 -7.80 -7.53 -0.30
N ASN A 62 -8.66 -6.52 -0.23
CA ASN A 62 -9.89 -6.49 -1.01
C ASN A 62 -9.62 -6.41 -2.51
N LEU A 63 -8.45 -5.91 -2.89
CA LEU A 63 -8.04 -5.88 -4.29
C LEU A 63 -7.54 -7.25 -4.80
N GLY A 64 -7.42 -8.22 -3.90
CA GLY A 64 -7.03 -9.58 -4.26
C GLY A 64 -5.55 -9.88 -4.15
N PHE A 65 -4.79 -9.02 -3.49
CA PHE A 65 -3.36 -9.22 -3.32
C PHE A 65 -3.05 -9.77 -1.92
N LYS A 66 -2.04 -10.63 -1.87
CA LYS A 66 -1.49 -11.10 -0.60
C LYS A 66 -0.44 -10.12 -0.14
N THR A 67 -0.55 -9.67 1.09
CA THR A 67 0.38 -8.71 1.65
C THR A 67 1.03 -9.25 2.91
N LYS A 68 2.26 -8.80 3.13
CA LYS A 68 3.00 -9.11 4.36
C LYS A 68 3.58 -7.81 4.88
N ILE A 69 3.18 -7.43 6.09
CA ILE A 69 3.66 -6.18 6.68
C ILE A 69 5.12 -6.36 7.11
N LEU A 70 5.98 -5.46 6.62
CA LEU A 70 7.40 -5.47 6.93
C LEU A 70 7.71 -4.51 8.08
N THR A 71 7.17 -3.30 8.01
CA THR A 71 7.34 -2.28 9.06
C THR A 71 6.07 -1.45 9.15
N GLY A 72 5.91 -0.79 10.23
CA GLY A 72 4.76 0.08 10.50
C GLY A 72 4.12 -0.31 11.79
#